data_68e1b653350ff1f83ac7a25706bf51f2
#
_entry.id   68e1b653350ff1f83ac7a25706bf51f2
#
_cell.length_a   1.000
_cell.length_b   1.000
_cell.length_c   1.000
_cell.angle_alpha   90.00
_cell.angle_beta   90.00
_cell.angle_gamma   90.00
#
_symmetry.space_group_name_H-M   'P 1'
#
loop_
_entity.id
_entity.type
_entity.pdbx_description
1 polymer ?
#
loop_
_entity_poly.entity_id
_entity_poly.type
_entity_poly.pdbx_seq_one_letter_code
_entity_poly.pdbx_strand_id
1 'polypeptide(L)'
;MSQTIIWTIATITVLGFLLALILYLVAKKFKVEEDPRIDEVEKAMPGANCGGCGFAGCRAFAESAVKATDLDSHFCPVGGNDTMAKVAAILGYEVKAKAPQVAVVRCNGSCEVRPKTNEYDGYASCKVKATLYAGDTGCAFGCLGCGDCVAACQFDAIHMDPATGLPVVDEAKCTACGACAKACPKRIIELRAKGPRGMREYVSCINQDKGPAARKACANACIGCGICVKTCTHEAIVLENNVAYIDPAKCKLCRECEAVCPTGAIHGVNFPKPLDKEAVKERIKLRQQKAKEAAADAVSSSSLRDPVRANAPETASVAANVDKKKEEA
;
A
#
# COMPACT_ATOMS: atom_id res chain seq x y z
N MET A 1 68.16 -4.38 -30.60
CA MET A 1 66.90 -4.70 -29.92
C MET A 1 66.87 -4.25 -28.46
N SER A 2 67.92 -4.36 -27.67
CA SER A 2 67.93 -3.98 -26.26
C SER A 2 67.73 -2.45 -26.03
N GLN A 3 68.27 -1.61 -26.87
CA GLN A 3 68.22 -0.14 -26.71
C GLN A 3 66.80 0.42 -26.98
N THR A 4 66.08 -0.12 -27.94
CA THR A 4 64.69 0.26 -28.20
C THR A 4 63.75 -0.15 -27.07
N ILE A 5 63.97 -1.31 -26.48
CA ILE A 5 63.20 -1.80 -25.31
C ILE A 5 63.44 -0.88 -24.09
N ILE A 6 64.71 -0.47 -23.85
CA ILE A 6 65.01 0.43 -22.74
C ILE A 6 64.32 1.78 -22.90
N TRP A 7 64.36 2.35 -24.13
CA TRP A 7 63.68 3.63 -24.41
C TRP A 7 62.14 3.52 -24.31
N THR A 8 61.53 2.44 -24.75
CA THR A 8 60.09 2.22 -24.60
C THR A 8 59.67 2.08 -23.13
N ILE A 9 60.43 1.34 -22.33
CA ILE A 9 60.19 1.21 -20.89
C ILE A 9 60.33 2.58 -20.20
N ALA A 10 61.38 3.33 -20.52
CA ALA A 10 61.60 4.66 -19.93
C ALA A 10 60.48 5.65 -20.28
N THR A 11 60.03 5.66 -21.54
CA THR A 11 58.90 6.57 -21.94
C THR A 11 57.60 6.20 -21.28
N ILE A 12 57.24 4.90 -21.18
CA ILE A 12 56.03 4.45 -20.50
C ILE A 12 56.06 4.79 -19.00
N THR A 13 57.22 4.60 -18.36
CA THR A 13 57.40 4.91 -16.93
C THR A 13 57.26 6.41 -16.66
N VAL A 14 57.87 7.26 -17.48
CA VAL A 14 57.76 8.74 -17.35
C VAL A 14 56.33 9.18 -17.58
N LEU A 15 55.65 8.64 -18.62
CA LEU A 15 54.25 8.97 -18.89
C LEU A 15 53.32 8.51 -17.75
N GLY A 16 53.53 7.30 -17.22
CA GLY A 16 52.78 6.78 -16.08
C GLY A 16 52.97 7.64 -14.83
N PHE A 17 54.20 8.06 -14.54
CA PHE A 17 54.51 8.94 -13.41
C PHE A 17 53.81 10.33 -13.57
N LEU A 18 53.87 10.92 -14.77
CA LEU A 18 53.22 12.19 -15.08
C LEU A 18 51.71 12.10 -14.88
N LEU A 19 51.06 11.05 -15.41
CA LEU A 19 49.64 10.81 -15.23
C LEU A 19 49.28 10.62 -13.75
N ALA A 20 50.03 9.84 -13.00
CA ALA A 20 49.82 9.65 -11.57
C ALA A 20 49.97 10.96 -10.78
N LEU A 21 50.95 11.79 -11.13
CA LEU A 21 51.13 13.10 -10.51
C LEU A 21 49.96 14.03 -10.81
N ILE A 22 49.49 14.08 -12.06
CA ILE A 22 48.34 14.88 -12.45
C ILE A 22 47.10 14.43 -11.68
N LEU A 23 46.84 13.13 -11.66
CA LEU A 23 45.69 12.56 -10.91
C LEU A 23 45.77 12.87 -9.41
N TYR A 24 46.97 12.78 -8.81
CA TYR A 24 47.20 13.13 -7.42
C TYR A 24 46.89 14.61 -7.14
N LEU A 25 47.38 15.52 -8.00
CA LEU A 25 47.13 16.96 -7.85
C LEU A 25 45.64 17.30 -8.02
N VAL A 26 44.99 16.68 -9.01
CA VAL A 26 43.54 16.84 -9.22
C VAL A 26 42.76 16.30 -8.02
N ALA A 27 43.06 15.10 -7.54
CA ALA A 27 42.42 14.50 -6.38
C ALA A 27 42.61 15.36 -5.11
N LYS A 28 43.80 15.93 -4.92
CA LYS A 28 44.09 16.81 -3.78
C LYS A 28 43.32 18.14 -3.89
N LYS A 29 43.21 18.75 -5.09
CA LYS A 29 42.56 20.02 -5.32
C LYS A 29 41.02 19.91 -5.26
N PHE A 30 40.48 18.76 -5.69
CA PHE A 30 39.03 18.50 -5.73
C PHE A 30 38.59 17.54 -4.62
N LYS A 31 39.35 17.47 -3.52
CA LYS A 31 38.91 16.72 -2.35
C LYS A 31 37.59 17.28 -1.83
N VAL A 32 36.52 16.53 -1.96
CA VAL A 32 35.23 16.86 -1.36
C VAL A 32 35.32 16.53 0.12
N GLU A 33 35.16 17.51 0.98
CA GLU A 33 35.03 17.29 2.41
C GLU A 33 33.58 16.86 2.68
N GLU A 34 33.41 15.58 2.93
CA GLU A 34 32.11 15.04 3.33
C GLU A 34 31.95 15.16 4.86
N ASP A 35 30.72 15.39 5.31
CA ASP A 35 30.41 15.44 6.73
C ASP A 35 30.66 14.05 7.36
N PRO A 36 31.49 13.91 8.40
CA PRO A 36 31.80 12.63 9.00
C PRO A 36 30.57 11.89 9.55
N ARG A 37 29.50 12.60 9.85
CA ARG A 37 28.21 12.00 10.28
C ARG A 37 27.58 11.14 9.20
N ILE A 38 27.90 11.35 7.91
CA ILE A 38 27.39 10.51 6.81
C ILE A 38 27.88 9.06 6.99
N ASP A 39 29.15 8.88 7.27
CA ASP A 39 29.75 7.54 7.48
C ASP A 39 29.20 6.87 8.74
N GLU A 40 28.92 7.63 9.80
CA GLU A 40 28.32 7.11 11.03
C GLU A 40 26.87 6.65 10.81
N VAL A 41 26.07 7.45 10.09
CA VAL A 41 24.70 7.08 9.70
C VAL A 41 24.70 5.87 8.77
N GLU A 42 25.60 5.83 7.76
CA GLU A 42 25.71 4.68 6.86
C GLU A 42 26.04 3.39 7.62
N LYS A 43 26.95 3.42 8.59
CA LYS A 43 27.28 2.26 9.45
C LYS A 43 26.12 1.80 10.33
N ALA A 44 25.22 2.72 10.71
CA ALA A 44 24.02 2.40 11.48
C ALA A 44 22.93 1.77 10.60
N MET A 45 23.00 1.93 9.28
CA MET A 45 22.04 1.38 8.32
C MET A 45 22.28 -0.12 8.07
N PRO A 46 21.24 -0.88 7.63
CA PRO A 46 21.36 -2.32 7.36
C PRO A 46 22.29 -2.71 6.20
N GLY A 47 22.76 -1.76 5.38
CA GLY A 47 23.64 -2.00 4.25
C GLY A 47 23.01 -2.75 3.06
N ALA A 48 21.71 -2.99 3.09
CA ALA A 48 21.01 -3.78 2.05
C ALA A 48 20.90 -3.08 0.69
N ASN A 49 21.11 -1.77 0.62
CA ASN A 49 21.02 -0.95 -0.60
C ASN A 49 19.78 -1.21 -1.47
N CYS A 50 18.66 -1.60 -0.84
CA CYS A 50 17.45 -2.10 -1.50
C CYS A 50 16.58 -1.00 -2.16
N GLY A 51 16.87 0.27 -1.92
CA GLY A 51 16.08 1.39 -2.45
C GLY A 51 14.65 1.52 -1.88
N GLY A 52 14.28 0.73 -0.88
CA GLY A 52 12.96 0.72 -0.26
C GLY A 52 12.59 2.03 0.44
N CYS A 53 13.59 2.78 0.90
CA CYS A 53 13.43 4.11 1.50
C CYS A 53 13.24 5.23 0.46
N GLY A 54 13.33 4.93 -0.84
CA GLY A 54 13.24 5.92 -1.92
C GLY A 54 14.58 6.49 -2.39
N PHE A 55 15.69 6.16 -1.71
CA PHE A 55 17.05 6.57 -2.08
C PHE A 55 17.78 5.46 -2.83
N ALA A 56 18.80 5.82 -3.62
CA ALA A 56 19.55 4.87 -4.45
C ALA A 56 20.33 3.81 -3.65
N GLY A 57 20.58 4.06 -2.35
CA GLY A 57 21.29 3.15 -1.45
C GLY A 57 21.39 3.73 -0.05
N CYS A 58 22.01 3.00 0.86
CA CYS A 58 22.15 3.43 2.25
C CYS A 58 23.00 4.70 2.40
N ARG A 59 24.06 4.86 1.56
CA ARG A 59 24.87 6.08 1.55
C ARG A 59 24.07 7.29 1.08
N ALA A 60 23.30 7.18 -0.01
CA ALA A 60 22.46 8.26 -0.50
C ALA A 60 21.37 8.66 0.52
N PHE A 61 20.86 7.70 1.28
CA PHE A 61 19.99 7.99 2.42
C PHE A 61 20.74 8.78 3.50
N ALA A 62 21.94 8.35 3.89
CA ALA A 62 22.75 9.01 4.91
C ALA A 62 23.09 10.45 4.53
N GLU A 63 23.51 10.70 3.29
CA GLU A 63 23.79 12.04 2.74
C GLU A 63 22.56 12.95 2.80
N SER A 64 21.39 12.40 2.46
CA SER A 64 20.13 13.14 2.52
C SER A 64 19.69 13.43 3.95
N ALA A 65 19.82 12.45 4.85
CA ALA A 65 19.43 12.57 6.25
C ALA A 65 20.29 13.59 7.02
N VAL A 66 21.60 13.64 6.73
CA VAL A 66 22.52 14.63 7.35
C VAL A 66 22.20 16.07 6.89
N LYS A 67 21.73 16.25 5.65
CA LYS A 67 21.35 17.57 5.10
C LYS A 67 19.92 17.97 5.47
N ALA A 68 19.10 17.05 5.95
CA ALA A 68 17.71 17.30 6.31
C ALA A 68 17.62 18.10 7.62
N THR A 69 16.52 18.80 7.81
CA THR A 69 16.18 19.50 9.07
C THR A 69 15.40 18.61 10.03
N ASP A 70 14.78 17.55 9.50
CA ASP A 70 14.02 16.54 10.24
C ASP A 70 14.12 15.17 9.58
N LEU A 71 13.66 14.13 10.27
CA LEU A 71 13.62 12.76 9.77
C LEU A 71 12.20 12.25 9.43
N ASP A 72 11.19 13.12 9.40
CA ASP A 72 9.80 12.71 9.16
C ASP A 72 9.61 12.06 7.78
N SER A 73 10.33 12.55 6.76
CA SER A 73 10.36 12.01 5.40
C SER A 73 11.35 10.85 5.20
N HIS A 74 12.29 10.65 6.14
CA HIS A 74 13.35 9.66 6.07
C HIS A 74 12.99 8.44 6.91
N PHE A 75 12.73 7.31 6.27
CA PHE A 75 12.45 6.07 6.99
C PHE A 75 13.04 4.87 6.26
N CYS A 76 13.82 4.05 6.96
CA CYS A 76 14.34 2.81 6.43
C CYS A 76 13.40 1.64 6.76
N PRO A 77 12.66 1.06 5.80
CA PRO A 77 11.72 -0.03 6.09
C PRO A 77 12.42 -1.32 6.51
N VAL A 78 13.64 -1.56 6.02
CA VAL A 78 14.44 -2.76 6.34
C VAL A 78 15.00 -2.67 7.76
N GLY A 79 15.54 -1.52 8.13
CA GLY A 79 16.10 -1.30 9.47
C GLY A 79 15.05 -1.04 10.55
N GLY A 80 13.84 -0.65 10.12
CA GLY A 80 12.74 -0.38 11.04
C GLY A 80 13.00 0.76 12.03
N ASN A 81 12.25 0.74 13.13
CA ASN A 81 12.35 1.78 14.16
C ASN A 81 13.68 1.76 14.90
N ASP A 82 14.31 0.59 15.07
CA ASP A 82 15.58 0.45 15.81
C ASP A 82 16.73 1.15 15.06
N THR A 83 16.79 0.99 13.73
CA THR A 83 17.76 1.72 12.92
C THR A 83 17.48 3.22 12.91
N MET A 84 16.22 3.60 12.79
CA MET A 84 15.84 5.02 12.82
C MET A 84 16.15 5.69 14.15
N ALA A 85 16.00 4.98 15.28
CA ALA A 85 16.40 5.48 16.58
C ALA A 85 17.93 5.73 16.68
N LYS A 86 18.76 4.84 16.11
CA LYS A 86 20.22 5.02 16.04
C LYS A 86 20.60 6.22 15.17
N VAL A 87 19.98 6.35 13.99
CA VAL A 87 20.19 7.48 13.07
C VAL A 87 19.79 8.81 13.74
N ALA A 88 18.66 8.81 14.44
CA ALA A 88 18.19 9.97 15.18
C ALA A 88 19.15 10.38 16.32
N ALA A 89 19.69 9.41 17.05
CA ALA A 89 20.69 9.66 18.10
C ALA A 89 21.98 10.29 17.53
N ILE A 90 22.44 9.85 16.35
CA ILE A 90 23.63 10.40 15.66
C ILE A 90 23.38 11.83 15.20
N LEU A 91 22.18 12.12 14.67
CA LEU A 91 21.83 13.40 14.09
C LEU A 91 21.21 14.39 15.08
N GLY A 92 20.85 13.94 16.30
CA GLY A 92 20.21 14.76 17.33
C GLY A 92 18.75 15.08 17.06
N TYR A 93 18.03 14.20 16.35
CA TYR A 93 16.62 14.37 16.02
C TYR A 93 15.72 13.45 16.85
N GLU A 94 14.45 13.82 16.98
CA GLU A 94 13.42 12.96 17.52
C GLU A 94 12.72 12.20 16.38
N VAL A 95 12.50 10.90 16.53
CA VAL A 95 11.81 10.06 15.55
C VAL A 95 10.55 9.45 16.14
N LYS A 96 9.44 9.61 15.42
CA LYS A 96 8.18 8.93 15.74
C LYS A 96 8.22 7.48 15.25
N ALA A 97 7.96 6.54 16.13
CA ALA A 97 7.87 5.13 15.75
C ALA A 97 6.76 4.91 14.72
N LYS A 98 7.10 4.30 13.58
CA LYS A 98 6.13 3.89 12.56
C LYS A 98 5.65 2.47 12.85
N ALA A 99 4.34 2.24 12.65
CA ALA A 99 3.78 0.90 12.78
C ALA A 99 4.44 -0.06 11.78
N PRO A 100 4.83 -1.28 12.19
CA PRO A 100 5.41 -2.26 11.28
C PRO A 100 4.43 -2.59 10.16
N GLN A 101 4.94 -2.71 8.94
CA GLN A 101 4.15 -3.00 7.75
C GLN A 101 4.52 -4.35 7.16
N VAL A 102 3.68 -4.83 6.26
CA VAL A 102 3.91 -6.05 5.46
C VAL A 102 3.24 -5.88 4.11
N ALA A 103 3.82 -6.51 3.08
CA ALA A 103 3.19 -6.57 1.78
C ALA A 103 1.96 -7.49 1.82
N VAL A 104 0.86 -7.06 1.23
CA VAL A 104 -0.34 -7.89 1.04
C VAL A 104 -0.73 -7.93 -0.43
N VAL A 105 -1.23 -9.08 -0.86
CA VAL A 105 -1.66 -9.32 -2.24
C VAL A 105 -3.17 -9.13 -2.33
N ARG A 106 -3.61 -8.10 -3.04
CA ARG A 106 -5.02 -7.78 -3.25
C ARG A 106 -5.59 -8.49 -4.48
N CYS A 107 -5.37 -9.79 -4.56
CA CYS A 107 -5.98 -10.66 -5.56
C CYS A 107 -6.18 -12.05 -4.95
N ASN A 108 -7.41 -12.54 -4.99
CA ASN A 108 -7.79 -13.90 -4.58
C ASN A 108 -8.36 -14.70 -5.76
N GLY A 109 -7.98 -14.32 -6.98
CA GLY A 109 -8.37 -15.02 -8.19
C GLY A 109 -7.41 -16.17 -8.48
N SER A 110 -7.55 -17.30 -7.78
CA SER A 110 -6.81 -18.53 -8.08
C SER A 110 -7.18 -19.09 -9.46
N CYS A 111 -6.41 -20.06 -9.94
CA CYS A 111 -6.68 -20.74 -11.21
C CYS A 111 -8.08 -21.39 -11.27
N GLU A 112 -8.62 -21.79 -10.11
CA GLU A 112 -9.95 -22.42 -10.01
C GLU A 112 -11.11 -21.43 -10.18
N VAL A 113 -10.99 -20.25 -9.55
CA VAL A 113 -12.10 -19.26 -9.49
C VAL A 113 -12.00 -18.19 -10.57
N ARG A 114 -10.89 -18.16 -11.30
CA ARG A 114 -10.62 -17.24 -12.40
C ARG A 114 -10.14 -18.04 -13.61
N PRO A 115 -11.05 -18.60 -14.41
CA PRO A 115 -10.70 -19.47 -15.53
C PRO A 115 -9.90 -18.69 -16.59
N LYS A 116 -8.99 -19.39 -17.22
CA LYS A 116 -8.28 -18.86 -18.40
C LYS A 116 -9.26 -18.70 -19.56
N THR A 117 -9.22 -17.55 -20.19
CA THR A 117 -10.00 -17.24 -21.39
C THR A 117 -9.15 -17.26 -22.66
N ASN A 118 -7.84 -17.14 -22.49
CA ASN A 118 -6.87 -17.07 -23.57
C ASN A 118 -5.57 -17.76 -23.16
N GLU A 119 -4.74 -18.09 -24.14
CA GLU A 119 -3.39 -18.57 -23.94
C GLU A 119 -2.39 -17.49 -24.37
N TYR A 120 -1.39 -17.23 -23.54
CA TYR A 120 -0.32 -16.29 -23.83
C TYR A 120 0.99 -17.05 -24.03
N ASP A 121 1.47 -17.06 -25.26
CA ASP A 121 2.74 -17.66 -25.65
C ASP A 121 3.76 -16.55 -25.96
N GLY A 122 4.27 -15.91 -24.90
CA GLY A 122 5.22 -14.82 -25.00
C GLY A 122 6.17 -14.80 -23.82
N TYR A 123 7.02 -13.78 -23.74
CA TYR A 123 8.00 -13.65 -22.67
C TYR A 123 7.33 -13.60 -21.28
N ALA A 124 7.75 -14.48 -20.38
CA ALA A 124 7.17 -14.67 -19.06
C ALA A 124 7.54 -13.53 -18.08
N SER A 125 7.00 -12.34 -18.31
CA SER A 125 7.12 -11.17 -17.43
C SER A 125 5.78 -10.49 -17.28
N CYS A 126 5.39 -10.15 -16.05
CA CYS A 126 4.17 -9.38 -15.79
C CYS A 126 4.17 -8.02 -16.50
N LYS A 127 5.33 -7.37 -16.56
CA LYS A 127 5.52 -6.08 -17.22
C LYS A 127 5.20 -6.15 -18.72
N VAL A 128 5.80 -7.12 -19.39
CA VAL A 128 5.60 -7.33 -20.84
C VAL A 128 4.15 -7.76 -21.09
N LYS A 129 3.66 -8.74 -20.37
CA LYS A 129 2.31 -9.26 -20.50
C LYS A 129 1.23 -8.19 -20.25
N ALA A 130 1.46 -7.26 -19.31
CA ALA A 130 0.53 -6.17 -19.04
C ALA A 130 0.46 -5.10 -20.13
N THR A 131 1.55 -4.89 -20.89
CA THR A 131 1.61 -3.89 -21.98
C THR A 131 1.14 -4.43 -23.30
N LEU A 132 1.44 -5.70 -23.59
CA LEU A 132 1.11 -6.34 -24.88
C LEU A 132 -0.22 -7.09 -24.81
N TYR A 133 -0.60 -7.56 -23.63
CA TYR A 133 -1.76 -8.42 -23.45
C TYR A 133 -2.39 -8.24 -22.07
N ALA A 134 -3.72 -8.21 -21.97
CA ALA A 134 -4.42 -7.95 -20.72
C ALA A 134 -4.30 -9.08 -19.67
N GLY A 135 -3.84 -10.24 -20.07
CA GLY A 135 -3.69 -11.45 -19.26
C GLY A 135 -4.46 -12.64 -19.81
N ASP A 136 -4.24 -13.84 -19.27
CA ASP A 136 -4.83 -15.11 -19.72
C ASP A 136 -6.28 -15.27 -19.29
N THR A 137 -6.78 -14.39 -18.44
CA THR A 137 -8.11 -14.51 -17.81
C THR A 137 -8.98 -13.32 -18.16
N GLY A 138 -10.31 -13.46 -17.98
CA GLY A 138 -11.26 -12.37 -18.20
C GLY A 138 -11.16 -11.19 -17.23
N CYS A 139 -10.28 -11.25 -16.21
CA CYS A 139 -10.07 -10.18 -15.25
C CYS A 139 -8.89 -9.29 -15.65
N ALA A 140 -9.17 -8.08 -16.16
CA ALA A 140 -8.15 -7.11 -16.56
C ALA A 140 -7.28 -6.61 -15.39
N PHE A 141 -7.74 -6.73 -14.15
CA PHE A 141 -7.08 -6.20 -12.94
C PHE A 141 -6.31 -7.28 -12.17
N GLY A 142 -6.55 -8.56 -12.45
CA GLY A 142 -6.00 -9.67 -11.68
C GLY A 142 -4.50 -9.90 -11.83
N CYS A 143 -3.96 -10.78 -11.00
CA CYS A 143 -2.56 -11.21 -11.08
C CYS A 143 -2.26 -11.88 -12.43
N LEU A 144 -1.12 -11.55 -13.03
CA LEU A 144 -0.68 -12.14 -14.31
C LEU A 144 0.12 -13.44 -14.15
N GLY A 145 0.55 -13.76 -12.93
CA GLY A 145 1.18 -15.03 -12.57
C GLY A 145 2.63 -15.23 -13.02
N CYS A 146 3.30 -14.22 -13.62
CA CYS A 146 4.66 -14.40 -14.14
C CYS A 146 5.77 -14.25 -13.09
N GLY A 147 5.48 -13.79 -11.86
CA GLY A 147 6.46 -13.76 -10.78
C GLY A 147 7.44 -12.57 -10.75
N ASP A 148 7.21 -11.48 -11.48
CA ASP A 148 8.10 -10.29 -11.42
C ASP A 148 8.23 -9.74 -10.00
N CYS A 149 7.21 -9.88 -9.15
CA CYS A 149 7.25 -9.50 -7.73
C CYS A 149 8.19 -10.40 -6.91
N VAL A 150 8.29 -11.68 -7.28
CA VAL A 150 9.24 -12.64 -6.66
C VAL A 150 10.65 -12.28 -7.05
N ALA A 151 10.92 -12.08 -8.34
CA ALA A 151 12.23 -11.68 -8.86
C ALA A 151 12.72 -10.35 -8.27
N ALA A 152 11.82 -9.42 -7.93
CA ALA A 152 12.16 -8.13 -7.33
C ALA A 152 12.44 -8.21 -5.82
N CYS A 153 12.15 -9.34 -5.16
CA CYS A 153 12.31 -9.48 -3.73
C CYS A 153 13.74 -9.92 -3.37
N GLN A 154 14.52 -9.04 -2.74
CA GLN A 154 15.88 -9.33 -2.28
C GLN A 154 15.93 -10.14 -0.97
N PHE A 155 14.79 -10.32 -0.30
CA PHE A 155 14.69 -10.96 1.02
C PHE A 155 14.05 -12.35 0.97
N ASP A 156 13.79 -12.87 -0.22
CA ASP A 156 13.11 -14.17 -0.41
C ASP A 156 11.80 -14.29 0.43
N ALA A 157 11.08 -13.15 0.52
CA ALA A 157 9.86 -13.02 1.32
C ALA A 157 8.58 -13.22 0.52
N ILE A 158 8.67 -13.48 -0.79
CA ILE A 158 7.50 -13.69 -1.66
C ILE A 158 7.81 -14.80 -2.66
N HIS A 159 6.89 -15.72 -2.84
CA HIS A 159 6.99 -16.82 -3.78
C HIS A 159 5.66 -17.03 -4.50
N MET A 160 5.69 -17.70 -5.65
CA MET A 160 4.46 -18.10 -6.35
C MET A 160 3.98 -19.43 -5.79
N ASP A 161 2.72 -19.46 -5.37
CA ASP A 161 2.06 -20.69 -4.99
C ASP A 161 1.60 -21.44 -6.26
N PRO A 162 2.13 -22.65 -6.53
CA PRO A 162 1.78 -23.40 -7.74
C PRO A 162 0.31 -23.85 -7.75
N ALA A 163 -0.32 -24.02 -6.58
CA ALA A 163 -1.71 -24.47 -6.47
C ALA A 163 -2.70 -23.36 -6.86
N THR A 164 -2.43 -22.14 -6.44
CA THR A 164 -3.33 -20.98 -6.69
C THR A 164 -2.90 -20.13 -7.88
N GLY A 165 -1.63 -20.19 -8.27
CA GLY A 165 -1.01 -19.33 -9.28
C GLY A 165 -0.86 -17.88 -8.80
N LEU A 166 -0.94 -17.64 -7.50
CA LEU A 166 -0.85 -16.32 -6.87
C LEU A 166 0.45 -16.17 -6.06
N PRO A 167 0.96 -14.94 -5.92
CA PRO A 167 2.09 -14.71 -5.02
C PRO A 167 1.64 -14.76 -3.56
N VAL A 168 2.42 -15.45 -2.74
CA VAL A 168 2.26 -15.56 -1.28
C VAL A 168 3.43 -14.88 -0.60
N VAL A 169 3.14 -14.12 0.45
CA VAL A 169 4.14 -13.35 1.20
C VAL A 169 4.44 -14.05 2.53
N ASP A 170 5.71 -14.36 2.76
CA ASP A 170 6.23 -14.77 4.07
C ASP A 170 6.41 -13.53 4.96
N GLU A 171 5.55 -13.40 5.96
CA GLU A 171 5.53 -12.24 6.84
C GLU A 171 6.72 -12.14 7.79
N ALA A 172 7.39 -13.27 8.06
CA ALA A 172 8.57 -13.30 8.91
C ALA A 172 9.79 -12.74 8.20
N LYS A 173 9.89 -12.98 6.88
CA LYS A 173 10.97 -12.48 6.03
C LYS A 173 10.69 -11.08 5.44
N CYS A 174 9.42 -10.67 5.37
CA CYS A 174 9.02 -9.43 4.71
C CYS A 174 9.43 -8.20 5.51
N THR A 175 10.32 -7.40 4.95
CA THR A 175 10.81 -6.13 5.51
C THR A 175 9.97 -4.91 5.12
N ALA A 176 8.89 -5.09 4.35
CA ALA A 176 8.05 -4.01 3.83
C ALA A 176 8.79 -2.96 2.97
N CYS A 177 9.85 -3.36 2.26
CA CYS A 177 10.63 -2.47 1.41
C CYS A 177 9.86 -1.95 0.17
N GLY A 178 8.73 -2.57 -0.20
CA GLY A 178 7.88 -2.16 -1.31
C GLY A 178 8.39 -2.51 -2.71
N ALA A 179 9.50 -3.23 -2.86
CA ALA A 179 10.04 -3.61 -4.17
C ALA A 179 9.04 -4.43 -5.00
N CYS A 180 8.36 -5.39 -4.38
CA CYS A 180 7.31 -6.21 -5.03
C CYS A 180 6.08 -5.38 -5.44
N ALA A 181 5.71 -4.35 -4.67
CA ALA A 181 4.62 -3.44 -5.02
C ALA A 181 4.98 -2.56 -6.24
N LYS A 182 6.22 -2.06 -6.30
CA LYS A 182 6.74 -1.27 -7.43
C LYS A 182 6.89 -2.13 -8.70
N ALA A 183 7.28 -3.40 -8.56
CA ALA A 183 7.44 -4.33 -9.68
C ALA A 183 6.11 -4.78 -10.29
N CYS A 184 5.00 -4.70 -9.56
CA CYS A 184 3.70 -5.17 -10.01
C CYS A 184 3.02 -4.16 -10.96
N PRO A 185 2.87 -4.46 -12.28
CA PRO A 185 2.23 -3.54 -13.23
C PRO A 185 0.73 -3.36 -12.95
N LYS A 186 0.08 -4.35 -12.34
CA LYS A 186 -1.34 -4.30 -11.95
C LYS A 186 -1.57 -3.65 -10.59
N ARG A 187 -0.51 -3.30 -9.83
CA ARG A 187 -0.59 -2.67 -8.50
C ARG A 187 -1.47 -3.43 -7.50
N ILE A 188 -1.45 -4.77 -7.58
CA ILE A 188 -2.22 -5.62 -6.66
C ILE A 188 -1.52 -5.85 -5.31
N ILE A 189 -0.27 -5.40 -5.17
CA ILE A 189 0.50 -5.54 -3.93
C ILE A 189 0.58 -4.17 -3.26
N GLU A 190 0.18 -4.10 -2.01
CA GLU A 190 0.29 -2.89 -1.20
C GLU A 190 0.94 -3.19 0.16
N LEU A 191 1.54 -2.16 0.78
CA LEU A 191 2.06 -2.27 2.14
C LEU A 191 0.96 -1.89 3.13
N ARG A 192 0.69 -2.77 4.10
CA ARG A 192 -0.29 -2.55 5.16
C ARG A 192 0.33 -2.66 6.54
N ALA A 193 -0.13 -1.83 7.45
CA ALA A 193 0.25 -1.94 8.86
C ALA A 193 -0.15 -3.30 9.43
N LYS A 194 0.77 -3.90 10.20
CA LYS A 194 0.48 -5.07 11.00
C LYS A 194 -0.31 -4.61 12.23
N GLY A 195 -1.53 -5.10 12.38
CA GLY A 195 -2.31 -4.89 13.58
C GLY A 195 -1.77 -5.71 14.77
N PRO A 196 -2.45 -5.71 15.92
CA PRO A 196 -2.06 -6.51 17.07
C PRO A 196 -1.86 -7.98 16.68
N ARG A 197 -0.73 -8.56 17.06
CA ARG A 197 -0.32 -9.94 16.70
C ARG A 197 -0.28 -10.20 15.18
N GLY A 198 -0.07 -9.16 14.36
CA GLY A 198 -0.03 -9.27 12.90
C GLY A 198 -1.42 -9.41 12.24
N MET A 199 -2.51 -9.31 13.02
CA MET A 199 -3.87 -9.39 12.48
C MET A 199 -4.15 -8.24 11.52
N ARG A 200 -4.83 -8.55 10.44
CA ARG A 200 -5.30 -7.54 9.48
C ARG A 200 -6.47 -8.05 8.67
N GLU A 201 -7.24 -7.12 8.15
CA GLU A 201 -8.40 -7.40 7.32
C GLU A 201 -8.34 -6.50 6.09
N TYR A 202 -8.54 -7.07 4.90
CA TYR A 202 -8.47 -6.31 3.65
C TYR A 202 -9.30 -6.96 2.55
N VAL A 203 -9.60 -6.17 1.53
CA VAL A 203 -10.28 -6.64 0.32
C VAL A 203 -9.25 -7.21 -0.64
N SER A 204 -9.29 -8.52 -0.91
CA SER A 204 -8.40 -9.23 -1.83
C SER A 204 -8.89 -9.11 -3.28
N CYS A 205 -9.24 -7.91 -3.70
CA CYS A 205 -9.68 -7.59 -5.06
C CYS A 205 -9.43 -6.12 -5.34
N ILE A 206 -9.06 -5.82 -6.60
CA ILE A 206 -8.93 -4.45 -7.11
C ILE A 206 -9.70 -4.28 -8.43
N ASN A 207 -10.58 -5.22 -8.77
CA ASN A 207 -11.36 -5.17 -10.01
C ASN A 207 -12.40 -4.05 -9.95
N GLN A 208 -12.34 -3.12 -10.90
CA GLN A 208 -13.18 -1.95 -10.99
C GLN A 208 -14.38 -2.14 -11.95
N ASP A 209 -14.51 -3.33 -12.54
CA ASP A 209 -15.66 -3.64 -13.39
C ASP A 209 -16.98 -3.63 -12.59
N LYS A 210 -18.08 -3.39 -13.29
CA LYS A 210 -19.42 -3.50 -12.69
C LYS A 210 -19.66 -4.93 -12.18
N GLY A 211 -20.40 -5.08 -11.09
CA GLY A 211 -20.61 -6.34 -10.38
C GLY A 211 -20.86 -7.58 -11.22
N PRO A 212 -21.76 -7.57 -12.23
CA PRO A 212 -21.96 -8.74 -13.10
C PRO A 212 -20.75 -9.11 -13.93
N ALA A 213 -20.02 -8.13 -14.48
CA ALA A 213 -18.79 -8.36 -15.25
C ALA A 213 -17.67 -8.87 -14.35
N ALA A 214 -17.47 -8.26 -13.18
CA ALA A 214 -16.49 -8.68 -12.20
C ALA A 214 -16.71 -10.14 -11.76
N ARG A 215 -17.96 -10.52 -11.48
CA ARG A 215 -18.33 -11.88 -11.07
C ARG A 215 -18.15 -12.91 -12.20
N LYS A 216 -18.40 -12.52 -13.44
CA LYS A 216 -18.14 -13.38 -14.62
C LYS A 216 -16.65 -13.63 -14.80
N ALA A 217 -15.81 -12.64 -14.52
CA ALA A 217 -14.36 -12.74 -14.66
C ALA A 217 -13.70 -13.53 -13.52
N CYS A 218 -14.26 -13.47 -12.29
CA CYS A 218 -13.70 -14.14 -11.11
C CYS A 218 -14.80 -14.37 -10.05
N ALA A 219 -14.98 -15.60 -9.59
CA ALA A 219 -15.99 -15.93 -8.60
C ALA A 219 -15.78 -15.22 -7.25
N ASN A 220 -14.52 -14.95 -6.89
CA ASN A 220 -14.12 -14.25 -5.65
C ASN A 220 -13.97 -12.73 -5.83
N ALA A 221 -14.42 -12.17 -6.97
CA ALA A 221 -14.31 -10.73 -7.21
C ALA A 221 -15.18 -9.90 -6.25
N CYS A 222 -14.68 -8.72 -5.88
CA CYS A 222 -15.55 -7.71 -5.28
C CYS A 222 -16.55 -7.21 -6.35
N ILE A 223 -17.85 -7.28 -6.05
CA ILE A 223 -18.92 -6.88 -6.96
C ILE A 223 -19.47 -5.48 -6.67
N GLY A 224 -18.83 -4.73 -5.78
CA GLY A 224 -19.24 -3.38 -5.44
C GLY A 224 -20.62 -3.26 -4.76
N CYS A 225 -21.10 -4.32 -4.10
CA CYS A 225 -22.46 -4.37 -3.54
C CYS A 225 -22.70 -3.45 -2.33
N GLY A 226 -21.65 -2.92 -1.70
CA GLY A 226 -21.75 -1.99 -0.57
C GLY A 226 -22.21 -2.60 0.76
N ILE A 227 -22.47 -3.92 0.84
CA ILE A 227 -22.95 -4.57 2.09
C ILE A 227 -21.93 -4.38 3.22
N CYS A 228 -20.64 -4.57 2.95
CA CYS A 228 -19.57 -4.38 3.92
C CYS A 228 -19.49 -2.93 4.46
N VAL A 229 -19.73 -1.94 3.60
CA VAL A 229 -19.76 -0.52 3.98
C VAL A 229 -20.91 -0.28 4.97
N LYS A 230 -22.13 -0.74 4.64
CA LYS A 230 -23.32 -0.60 5.51
C LYS A 230 -23.18 -1.36 6.84
N THR A 231 -22.40 -2.43 6.87
CA THR A 231 -22.21 -3.25 8.08
C THR A 231 -21.14 -2.66 9.00
N CYS A 232 -20.18 -1.92 8.44
CA CYS A 232 -19.08 -1.38 9.22
C CYS A 232 -19.51 -0.24 10.13
N THR A 233 -19.47 -0.47 11.44
CA THR A 233 -19.81 0.54 12.47
C THR A 233 -18.72 1.56 12.72
N HIS A 234 -17.51 1.33 12.16
CA HIS A 234 -16.32 2.17 12.37
C HIS A 234 -16.01 3.06 11.16
N GLU A 235 -16.89 3.06 10.15
CA GLU A 235 -16.69 3.82 8.90
C GLU A 235 -15.32 3.60 8.26
N ALA A 236 -14.77 2.39 8.45
CA ALA A 236 -13.45 2.02 7.96
C ALA A 236 -13.47 1.53 6.51
N ILE A 237 -14.62 1.43 5.87
CA ILE A 237 -14.76 0.86 4.52
C ILE A 237 -15.36 1.90 3.60
N VAL A 238 -14.64 2.19 2.52
CA VAL A 238 -15.10 3.03 1.43
C VAL A 238 -15.33 2.19 0.16
N LEU A 239 -16.26 2.61 -0.67
CA LEU A 239 -16.52 2.00 -1.98
C LEU A 239 -16.12 3.00 -3.06
N GLU A 240 -15.04 2.68 -3.80
CA GLU A 240 -14.54 3.51 -4.88
C GLU A 240 -14.41 2.67 -6.14
N ASN A 241 -14.82 3.19 -7.27
CA ASN A 241 -14.69 2.51 -8.58
C ASN A 241 -15.19 1.05 -8.53
N ASN A 242 -16.36 0.79 -7.95
CA ASN A 242 -16.99 -0.54 -7.79
C ASN A 242 -16.19 -1.54 -6.94
N VAL A 243 -15.15 -1.12 -6.22
CA VAL A 243 -14.39 -1.99 -5.31
C VAL A 243 -14.35 -1.40 -3.91
N ALA A 244 -14.52 -2.25 -2.90
CA ALA A 244 -14.41 -1.82 -1.51
C ALA A 244 -12.93 -1.73 -1.09
N TYR A 245 -12.62 -0.73 -0.26
CA TYR A 245 -11.32 -0.58 0.38
C TYR A 245 -11.50 -0.45 1.89
N ILE A 246 -10.71 -1.19 2.65
CA ILE A 246 -10.70 -1.14 4.12
C ILE A 246 -9.50 -0.30 4.56
N ASP A 247 -9.76 0.82 5.22
CA ASP A 247 -8.74 1.67 5.81
C ASP A 247 -8.15 0.99 7.06
N PRO A 248 -6.86 0.61 7.06
CA PRO A 248 -6.23 -0.06 8.19
C PRO A 248 -6.15 0.81 9.45
N ALA A 249 -6.17 2.13 9.34
CA ALA A 249 -6.11 3.03 10.48
C ALA A 249 -7.43 3.09 11.26
N LYS A 250 -8.56 2.97 10.55
CA LYS A 250 -9.91 2.99 11.14
C LYS A 250 -10.42 1.59 11.51
N CYS A 251 -9.89 0.55 10.89
CA CYS A 251 -10.38 -0.82 11.06
C CYS A 251 -10.09 -1.36 12.46
N LYS A 252 -11.14 -1.83 13.16
CA LYS A 252 -11.04 -2.47 14.50
C LYS A 252 -10.94 -4.00 14.45
N LEU A 253 -10.74 -4.59 13.28
CA LEU A 253 -10.52 -6.03 13.11
C LEU A 253 -11.68 -6.91 13.63
N CYS A 254 -12.93 -6.45 13.53
CA CYS A 254 -14.11 -7.15 14.05
C CYS A 254 -14.62 -8.28 13.15
N ARG A 255 -14.14 -8.37 11.89
CA ARG A 255 -14.48 -9.37 10.86
C ARG A 255 -15.95 -9.43 10.44
N GLU A 256 -16.75 -8.42 10.78
CA GLU A 256 -18.15 -8.38 10.38
C GLU A 256 -18.31 -8.25 8.87
N CYS A 257 -17.45 -7.46 8.23
CA CYS A 257 -17.44 -7.28 6.78
C CYS A 257 -17.04 -8.57 6.02
N GLU A 258 -16.14 -9.38 6.57
CA GLU A 258 -15.75 -10.68 6.03
C GLU A 258 -16.94 -11.66 6.08
N ALA A 259 -17.68 -11.68 7.20
CA ALA A 259 -18.83 -12.57 7.39
C ALA A 259 -19.98 -12.31 6.42
N VAL A 260 -20.22 -11.03 6.06
CA VAL A 260 -21.32 -10.63 5.18
C VAL A 260 -20.94 -10.55 3.71
N CYS A 261 -19.67 -10.74 3.36
CA CYS A 261 -19.23 -10.66 1.98
C CYS A 261 -19.77 -11.83 1.15
N PRO A 262 -20.60 -11.60 0.11
CA PRO A 262 -21.25 -12.68 -0.64
C PRO A 262 -20.29 -13.44 -1.57
N THR A 263 -19.17 -12.81 -1.96
CA THR A 263 -18.18 -13.40 -2.86
C THR A 263 -16.91 -13.85 -2.15
N GLY A 264 -16.80 -13.61 -0.82
CA GLY A 264 -15.58 -13.90 -0.09
C GLY A 264 -14.38 -13.06 -0.50
N ALA A 265 -14.61 -11.85 -1.04
CA ALA A 265 -13.52 -10.96 -1.45
C ALA A 265 -12.78 -10.30 -0.28
N ILE A 266 -13.25 -10.43 0.95
CA ILE A 266 -12.64 -9.87 2.15
C ILE A 266 -11.97 -10.99 2.93
N HIS A 267 -10.72 -10.78 3.33
CA HIS A 267 -9.90 -11.76 4.04
C HIS A 267 -9.35 -11.20 5.35
N GLY A 268 -9.57 -11.97 6.41
CA GLY A 268 -8.89 -11.79 7.70
C GLY A 268 -7.66 -12.69 7.79
N VAL A 269 -6.52 -12.13 8.16
CA VAL A 269 -5.24 -12.85 8.27
C VAL A 269 -4.73 -12.78 9.70
N ASN A 270 -4.10 -13.87 10.18
CA ASN A 270 -3.51 -14.02 11.51
C ASN A 270 -4.50 -13.90 12.68
N PHE A 271 -5.76 -14.19 12.46
CA PHE A 271 -6.74 -14.27 13.55
C PHE A 271 -6.60 -15.59 14.31
N PRO A 272 -6.64 -15.55 15.65
CA PRO A 272 -6.42 -16.75 16.49
C PRO A 272 -7.56 -17.78 16.39
N LYS A 273 -8.73 -17.36 15.95
CA LYS A 273 -9.90 -18.22 15.79
C LYS A 273 -10.44 -18.14 14.36
N PRO A 274 -10.88 -19.27 13.78
CA PRO A 274 -11.58 -19.27 12.50
C PRO A 274 -12.83 -18.38 12.60
N LEU A 275 -13.28 -17.86 11.47
CA LEU A 275 -14.49 -17.03 11.43
C LEU A 275 -15.72 -17.93 11.44
N ASP A 276 -16.53 -17.83 12.49
CA ASP A 276 -17.89 -18.35 12.50
C ASP A 276 -18.82 -17.30 11.85
N LYS A 277 -19.07 -17.49 10.56
CA LYS A 277 -19.88 -16.55 9.77
C LYS A 277 -21.31 -16.46 10.26
N GLU A 278 -21.89 -17.57 10.74
CA GLU A 278 -23.30 -17.60 11.17
C GLU A 278 -23.48 -16.87 12.50
N ALA A 279 -22.62 -17.13 13.48
CA ALA A 279 -22.64 -16.41 14.75
C ALA A 279 -22.44 -14.90 14.58
N VAL A 280 -21.54 -14.50 13.67
CA VAL A 280 -21.32 -13.08 13.37
C VAL A 280 -22.53 -12.45 12.69
N LYS A 281 -23.15 -13.12 11.72
CA LYS A 281 -24.37 -12.63 11.04
C LYS A 281 -25.53 -12.49 12.02
N GLU A 282 -25.71 -13.41 12.95
CA GLU A 282 -26.72 -13.34 13.99
C GLU A 282 -26.52 -12.12 14.90
N ARG A 283 -25.28 -11.91 15.35
CA ARG A 283 -24.92 -10.72 16.13
C ARG A 283 -25.24 -9.42 15.38
N ILE A 284 -24.98 -9.35 14.08
CA ILE A 284 -25.29 -8.19 13.24
C ILE A 284 -26.81 -7.98 13.18
N LYS A 285 -27.60 -9.05 12.97
CA LYS A 285 -29.08 -8.98 12.95
C LYS A 285 -29.63 -8.46 14.26
N LEU A 286 -29.19 -9.01 15.39
CA LEU A 286 -29.61 -8.56 16.72
C LEU A 286 -29.28 -7.08 16.96
N ARG A 287 -28.09 -6.62 16.53
CA ARG A 287 -27.72 -5.21 16.66
C ARG A 287 -28.63 -4.32 15.79
N GLN A 288 -28.95 -4.74 14.58
CA GLN A 288 -29.85 -3.99 13.70
C GLN A 288 -31.28 -3.95 14.22
N GLN A 289 -31.77 -5.03 14.84
CA GLN A 289 -33.10 -5.06 15.48
C GLN A 289 -33.16 -4.08 16.66
N LYS A 290 -32.19 -4.14 17.58
CA LYS A 290 -32.12 -3.20 18.70
C LYS A 290 -32.03 -1.73 18.26
N ALA A 291 -31.30 -1.45 17.19
CA ALA A 291 -31.23 -0.10 16.62
C ALA A 291 -32.57 0.38 16.04
N LYS A 292 -33.35 -0.52 15.41
CA LYS A 292 -34.67 -0.22 14.91
C LYS A 292 -35.68 0.01 16.05
N GLU A 293 -35.64 -0.80 17.09
CA GLU A 293 -36.48 -0.65 18.30
C GLU A 293 -36.19 0.69 18.99
N ALA A 294 -34.89 1.00 19.20
CA ALA A 294 -34.52 2.28 19.79
C ALA A 294 -34.94 3.50 18.95
N ALA A 295 -34.87 3.39 17.61
CA ALA A 295 -35.37 4.44 16.73
C ALA A 295 -36.89 4.60 16.75
N ALA A 296 -37.63 3.49 16.88
CA ALA A 296 -39.10 3.51 17.02
C ALA A 296 -39.53 4.16 18.34
N ASP A 297 -38.85 3.83 19.44
CA ASP A 297 -39.10 4.41 20.76
C ASP A 297 -38.78 5.93 20.79
N ALA A 298 -37.71 6.35 20.09
CA ALA A 298 -37.37 7.78 19.96
C ALA A 298 -38.45 8.57 19.17
N VAL A 299 -39.01 7.99 18.12
CA VAL A 299 -40.11 8.60 17.36
C VAL A 299 -41.38 8.69 18.19
N SER A 300 -41.70 7.63 18.95
CA SER A 300 -42.90 7.62 19.80
C SER A 300 -42.79 8.63 20.96
N SER A 301 -41.61 8.82 21.52
CA SER A 301 -41.34 9.80 22.59
C SER A 301 -41.34 11.26 22.09
N SER A 302 -41.00 11.50 20.83
CA SER A 302 -41.07 12.85 20.22
C SER A 302 -42.49 13.28 19.89
N SER A 303 -43.36 12.32 19.52
CA SER A 303 -44.80 12.62 19.25
C SER A 303 -45.61 12.98 20.51
N LEU A 304 -45.10 12.74 21.71
CA LEU A 304 -45.72 13.05 22.98
C LEU A 304 -45.32 14.43 23.56
N ARG A 305 -44.48 15.20 22.88
CA ARG A 305 -43.97 16.50 23.39
C ARG A 305 -44.58 17.75 22.77
N ASP A 306 -45.56 17.67 21.85
CA ASP A 306 -46.24 18.84 21.31
C ASP A 306 -47.77 18.74 21.37
N PRO A 307 -48.36 19.16 22.50
CA PRO A 307 -49.68 19.75 22.45
C PRO A 307 -49.75 21.13 23.16
N VAL A 308 -48.89 22.07 22.83
CA VAL A 308 -49.10 23.48 23.24
C VAL A 308 -48.49 24.42 22.20
N ARG A 309 -49.20 24.63 21.09
CA ARG A 309 -49.19 25.92 20.37
C ARG A 309 -50.28 25.96 19.30
N ALA A 310 -51.51 25.95 19.73
CA ALA A 310 -52.61 26.45 18.93
C ALA A 310 -53.23 27.60 19.73
N ASN A 311 -52.75 28.83 19.46
CA ASN A 311 -53.52 30.07 19.62
C ASN A 311 -52.54 31.27 19.54
N ALA A 312 -52.42 31.84 18.38
CA ALA A 312 -52.09 33.24 18.18
C ALA A 312 -52.75 33.72 16.86
N PRO A 313 -53.39 34.87 16.83
CA PRO A 313 -54.35 35.26 15.81
C PRO A 313 -53.68 35.82 14.55
N GLU A 314 -54.43 35.62 13.47
CA GLU A 314 -54.26 36.24 12.16
C GLU A 314 -54.29 37.76 12.25
N THR A 315 -53.28 38.47 11.78
CA THR A 315 -53.37 39.86 11.33
C THR A 315 -52.55 40.05 10.04
N ALA A 316 -53.33 40.18 8.96
CA ALA A 316 -53.26 41.16 7.85
C ALA A 316 -51.88 41.46 7.20
N SER A 317 -51.83 41.03 5.93
CA SER A 317 -51.47 41.78 4.72
C SER A 317 -50.47 42.93 4.84
N VAL A 318 -49.47 42.92 3.97
CA VAL A 318 -49.23 43.94 2.94
C VAL A 318 -48.27 43.44 1.88
N ALA A 319 -48.67 43.62 0.64
CA ALA A 319 -47.95 43.38 -0.58
C ALA A 319 -46.83 44.38 -0.83
N ALA A 320 -45.81 43.96 -1.60
CA ALA A 320 -45.17 44.71 -2.70
C ALA A 320 -43.85 43.95 -3.00
N ASN A 321 -43.73 43.26 -4.13
CA ASN A 321 -43.35 43.74 -5.45
C ASN A 321 -41.92 44.34 -5.47
N VAL A 322 -41.06 43.74 -6.30
CA VAL A 322 -40.20 44.34 -7.32
C VAL A 322 -39.07 43.42 -7.71
N ASP A 323 -39.20 42.76 -8.80
CA ASP A 323 -38.43 42.82 -10.06
C ASP A 323 -36.91 42.54 -10.08
N LYS A 324 -36.57 41.51 -10.86
CA LYS A 324 -35.65 41.45 -12.00
C LYS A 324 -34.33 42.25 -11.95
N LYS A 325 -33.28 41.49 -12.15
CA LYS A 325 -32.19 41.63 -13.16
C LYS A 325 -31.26 40.43 -12.97
N LYS A 326 -31.15 39.48 -13.85
CA LYS A 326 -30.59 39.38 -15.21
C LYS A 326 -29.18 39.93 -15.32
N GLU A 327 -28.32 38.95 -15.67
CA GLU A 327 -27.26 38.98 -16.68
C GLU A 327 -25.85 39.48 -16.27
N GLU A 328 -24.93 38.62 -16.67
CA GLU A 328 -23.56 38.86 -17.19
C GLU A 328 -22.44 39.10 -16.18
N ALA A 329 -21.56 38.12 -16.04
CA ALA A 329 -20.22 37.99 -16.66
C ALA A 329 -19.68 36.59 -16.39
#